data_67ceb3d51fc7208c0d14bd7d0e50f32f
#
_entry.id   67ceb3d51fc7208c0d14bd7d0e50f32f
#
_cell.length_a   1.000
_cell.length_b   1.000
_cell.length_c   1.000
_cell.angle_alpha   90.00
_cell.angle_beta   90.00
_cell.angle_gamma   90.00
#
_symmetry.space_group_name_H-M   'P 1'
#
loop_
_entity.id
_entity.type
_entity.pdbx_description
1 polymer ?
#
loop_
_entity_poly.entity_id
_entity_poly.type
_entity_poly.pdbx_seq_one_letter_code
_entity_poly.pdbx_strand_id
1 'polypeptide(L)'
;EQCPEHVQRRLVLENDDIRFSAADVLWIHERTGVRLIFDYQHFWCLNPERLEMRDTLERFLATWPAGVRPKIHFSSPRTELREVKQKITPKQRAAAKSGTGRAKKGELLKAPVKATARVKTVLRPPIWTGHADFTNPFEFATFMRMAEGLAFDVMLEGKSKDLSLLRLRPDLLRFAPDVAARFGITNAAGFAEDEARLEEGVDADDEPDVDEGEA
;
A
#
# COMPACT_ATOMS: atom_id res chain seq x y z
N GLU A 1 22.01 5.07 -25.91
CA GLU A 1 20.97 4.62 -26.89
C GLU A 1 19.64 5.25 -26.49
N GLN A 2 18.99 5.95 -27.42
CA GLN A 2 17.70 6.57 -27.13
C GLN A 2 16.60 5.50 -27.16
N CYS A 3 15.76 5.50 -26.13
CA CYS A 3 14.61 4.62 -26.06
C CYS A 3 13.66 4.89 -27.26
N PRO A 4 13.11 3.86 -27.94
CA PRO A 4 12.15 4.06 -29.04
C PRO A 4 10.96 4.92 -28.64
N GLU A 5 10.45 5.76 -29.56
CA GLU A 5 9.39 6.73 -29.26
C GLU A 5 8.12 6.08 -28.65
N HIS A 6 7.71 4.91 -29.15
CA HIS A 6 6.53 4.19 -28.64
C HIS A 6 6.71 3.70 -27.19
N VAL A 7 7.96 3.48 -26.75
CA VAL A 7 8.30 3.14 -25.36
C VAL A 7 8.31 4.42 -24.52
N GLN A 8 8.95 5.48 -25.02
CA GLN A 8 9.00 6.77 -24.30
C GLN A 8 7.58 7.28 -23.97
N ARG A 9 6.63 7.12 -24.90
CA ARG A 9 5.24 7.53 -24.68
C ARG A 9 4.51 6.74 -23.59
N ARG A 10 5.01 5.57 -23.21
CA ARG A 10 4.41 4.70 -22.20
C ARG A 10 5.20 4.66 -20.90
N LEU A 11 6.47 5.08 -20.96
CA LEU A 11 7.32 5.10 -19.77
C LEU A 11 6.85 6.17 -18.80
N VAL A 12 6.74 5.79 -17.56
CA VAL A 12 6.51 6.66 -16.42
C VAL A 12 7.47 6.26 -15.30
N LEU A 13 7.83 7.17 -14.43
CA LEU A 13 8.59 6.91 -13.22
C LEU A 13 7.74 7.26 -12.00
N GLU A 14 7.96 6.54 -10.93
CA GLU A 14 7.30 6.69 -9.66
C GLU A 14 8.35 6.94 -8.56
N ASN A 15 8.02 7.76 -7.56
CA ASN A 15 8.80 7.85 -6.34
C ASN A 15 8.64 6.57 -5.53
N ASP A 16 9.73 6.01 -5.02
CA ASP A 16 9.69 4.77 -4.24
C ASP A 16 9.83 5.03 -2.72
N ASP A 17 9.70 3.97 -1.93
CA ASP A 17 9.69 4.03 -0.48
C ASP A 17 11.09 3.90 0.16
N ILE A 18 12.16 3.61 -0.63
CA ILE A 18 13.48 3.26 -0.09
C ILE A 18 14.63 4.03 -0.75
N ARG A 19 14.61 4.24 -2.07
CA ARG A 19 15.79 4.65 -2.86
C ARG A 19 15.63 5.96 -3.60
N PHE A 20 14.50 6.17 -4.27
CA PHE A 20 14.27 7.31 -5.15
C PHE A 20 13.11 8.16 -4.63
N SER A 21 13.46 9.24 -3.95
CA SER A 21 12.49 10.20 -3.42
C SER A 21 11.73 10.93 -4.54
N ALA A 22 10.70 11.66 -4.18
CA ALA A 22 9.99 12.53 -5.11
C ALA A 22 10.93 13.58 -5.74
N ALA A 23 11.91 14.08 -4.99
CA ALA A 23 12.91 15.01 -5.53
C ALA A 23 13.80 14.35 -6.59
N ASP A 24 14.21 13.08 -6.38
CA ASP A 24 15.06 12.37 -7.32
C ASP A 24 14.35 12.14 -8.66
N VAL A 25 13.09 11.69 -8.64
CA VAL A 25 12.36 11.45 -9.88
C VAL A 25 11.98 12.76 -10.60
N LEU A 26 11.71 13.86 -9.86
CA LEU A 26 11.57 15.19 -10.45
C LEU A 26 12.86 15.66 -11.12
N TRP A 27 14.02 15.43 -10.51
CA TRP A 27 15.31 15.72 -11.09
C TRP A 27 15.56 14.93 -12.39
N ILE A 28 15.12 13.67 -12.45
CA ILE A 28 15.18 12.85 -13.68
C ILE A 28 14.24 13.42 -14.74
N HIS A 29 12.99 13.78 -14.36
CA HIS A 29 12.04 14.39 -15.28
C HIS A 29 12.58 15.64 -15.96
N GLU A 30 13.17 16.56 -15.22
CA GLU A 30 13.75 17.81 -15.73
C GLU A 30 14.82 17.57 -16.83
N ARG A 31 15.47 16.40 -16.84
CA ARG A 31 16.54 16.05 -17.80
C ARG A 31 16.09 15.17 -18.94
N THR A 32 15.02 14.43 -18.76
CA THR A 32 14.59 13.39 -19.71
C THR A 32 13.20 13.63 -20.28
N GLY A 33 12.38 14.47 -19.63
CA GLY A 33 10.99 14.67 -19.99
C GLY A 33 10.09 13.46 -19.68
N VAL A 34 10.60 12.43 -18.98
CA VAL A 34 9.78 11.26 -18.60
C VAL A 34 8.66 11.67 -17.65
N ARG A 35 7.45 11.18 -17.88
CA ARG A 35 6.29 11.47 -17.04
C ARG A 35 6.42 10.80 -15.68
N LEU A 36 5.82 11.40 -14.66
CA LEU A 36 5.88 10.92 -13.28
C LEU A 36 4.51 10.48 -12.78
N ILE A 37 4.50 9.42 -11.98
CA ILE A 37 3.38 9.00 -11.15
C ILE A 37 3.74 9.33 -9.70
N PHE A 38 2.87 10.08 -9.04
CA PHE A 38 3.01 10.36 -7.61
C PHE A 38 2.43 9.20 -6.82
N ASP A 39 3.25 8.53 -6.02
CA ASP A 39 2.76 7.60 -5.00
C ASP A 39 2.69 8.30 -3.65
N TYR A 40 1.48 8.28 -3.08
CA TYR A 40 1.16 8.91 -1.81
C TYR A 40 1.89 8.25 -0.64
N GLN A 41 1.87 6.92 -0.55
CA GLN A 41 2.47 6.21 0.58
C GLN A 41 4.00 6.28 0.51
N HIS A 42 4.58 6.09 -0.67
CA HIS A 42 6.02 6.20 -0.86
C HIS A 42 6.54 7.59 -0.53
N PHE A 43 5.78 8.64 -0.83
CA PHE A 43 6.12 10.01 -0.43
C PHE A 43 6.25 10.17 1.09
N TRP A 44 5.38 9.52 1.87
CA TRP A 44 5.51 9.52 3.32
C TRP A 44 6.69 8.69 3.81
N CYS A 45 7.02 7.59 3.13
CA CYS A 45 8.13 6.72 3.51
C CYS A 45 9.49 7.35 3.22
N LEU A 46 9.62 8.09 2.10
CA LEU A 46 10.89 8.65 1.64
C LEU A 46 10.73 10.10 1.17
N ASN A 47 10.91 11.04 2.07
CA ASN A 47 10.92 12.49 1.79
C ASN A 47 12.03 13.19 2.59
N PRO A 48 13.31 12.88 2.33
CA PRO A 48 14.45 13.46 3.05
C PRO A 48 14.57 14.97 2.83
N GLU A 49 14.15 15.49 1.68
CA GLU A 49 14.14 16.91 1.33
C GLU A 49 13.00 17.67 2.01
N ARG A 50 12.08 16.99 2.68
CA ARG A 50 10.90 17.57 3.35
C ARG A 50 10.05 18.42 2.41
N LEU A 51 9.85 17.92 1.19
CA LEU A 51 8.98 18.56 0.22
C LEU A 51 7.55 18.63 0.77
N GLU A 52 6.85 19.71 0.43
CA GLU A 52 5.44 19.86 0.75
C GLU A 52 4.62 19.01 -0.24
N MET A 53 3.62 18.28 0.28
CA MET A 53 2.92 17.26 -0.49
C MET A 53 2.11 17.86 -1.66
N ARG A 54 1.35 18.93 -1.40
CA ARG A 54 0.52 19.54 -2.45
C ARG A 54 1.36 20.10 -3.58
N ASP A 55 2.38 20.87 -3.27
CA ASP A 55 3.30 21.45 -4.25
C ASP A 55 4.00 20.35 -5.08
N THR A 56 4.39 19.27 -4.41
CA THR A 56 5.01 18.12 -5.07
C THR A 56 4.02 17.41 -5.99
N LEU A 57 2.81 17.16 -5.52
CA LEU A 57 1.75 16.57 -6.34
C LEU A 57 1.47 17.43 -7.59
N GLU A 58 1.33 18.74 -7.46
CA GLU A 58 1.12 19.65 -8.59
C GLU A 58 2.25 19.55 -9.62
N ARG A 59 3.51 19.49 -9.17
CA ARG A 59 4.68 19.30 -10.05
C ARG A 59 4.63 17.97 -10.77
N PHE A 60 4.23 16.87 -10.12
CA PHE A 60 4.08 15.57 -10.75
C PHE A 60 2.99 15.58 -11.82
N LEU A 61 1.82 16.14 -11.50
CA LEU A 61 0.72 16.25 -12.45
C LEU A 61 1.09 17.09 -13.67
N ALA A 62 1.90 18.13 -13.49
CA ALA A 62 2.38 18.99 -14.58
C ALA A 62 3.34 18.27 -15.56
N THR A 63 3.89 17.09 -15.20
CA THR A 63 4.74 16.29 -16.11
C THR A 63 3.95 15.60 -17.23
N TRP A 64 2.62 15.60 -17.13
CA TRP A 64 1.76 14.94 -18.10
C TRP A 64 1.39 15.88 -19.25
N PRO A 65 1.32 15.36 -20.49
CA PRO A 65 0.97 16.18 -21.64
C PRO A 65 -0.46 16.74 -21.53
N ALA A 66 -0.68 17.91 -22.12
CA ALA A 66 -2.02 18.49 -22.22
C ALA A 66 -3.00 17.50 -22.87
N GLY A 67 -4.20 17.39 -22.32
CA GLY A 67 -5.25 16.48 -22.79
C GLY A 67 -5.10 15.02 -22.31
N VAL A 68 -4.03 14.67 -21.62
CA VAL A 68 -3.88 13.35 -20.98
C VAL A 68 -4.09 13.50 -19.48
N ARG A 69 -5.07 12.79 -18.95
CA ARG A 69 -5.36 12.84 -17.52
C ARG A 69 -4.24 12.14 -16.72
N PRO A 70 -3.59 12.84 -15.78
CA PRO A 70 -2.57 12.27 -14.94
C PRO A 70 -3.10 11.13 -14.07
N LYS A 71 -2.22 10.26 -13.63
CA LYS A 71 -2.51 9.20 -12.66
C LYS A 71 -1.60 9.32 -11.46
N ILE A 72 -2.12 8.92 -10.32
CA ILE A 72 -1.37 8.77 -9.08
C ILE A 72 -1.62 7.38 -8.50
N HIS A 73 -0.71 6.92 -7.66
CA HIS A 73 -0.92 5.76 -6.81
C HIS A 73 -1.31 6.18 -5.40
N PHE A 74 -2.22 5.45 -4.81
CA PHE A 74 -2.62 5.64 -3.43
C PHE A 74 -2.76 4.30 -2.72
N SER A 75 -2.07 4.17 -1.62
CA SER A 75 -2.25 3.09 -0.67
C SER A 75 -2.17 3.62 0.76
N SER A 76 -2.67 2.85 1.70
CA SER A 76 -2.51 3.12 3.12
C SER A 76 -1.42 2.23 3.71
N PRO A 77 -0.66 2.70 4.70
CA PRO A 77 0.35 1.88 5.34
C PRO A 77 -0.29 0.70 6.07
N ARG A 78 0.38 -0.44 6.00
CA ARG A 78 -0.09 -1.66 6.66
C ARG A 78 -0.04 -1.50 8.17
N THR A 79 -1.18 -1.73 8.83
CA THR A 79 -1.33 -1.65 10.30
C THR A 79 -1.53 -3.01 10.94
N GLU A 80 -1.83 -4.05 10.16
CA GLU A 80 -2.14 -5.38 10.62
C GLU A 80 -0.87 -6.15 11.02
N LEU A 81 -0.98 -6.99 12.05
CA LEU A 81 0.06 -7.94 12.41
C LEU A 81 0.24 -8.95 11.29
N ARG A 82 1.50 -9.25 10.95
CA ARG A 82 1.82 -10.24 9.91
C ARG A 82 2.03 -11.62 10.52
N GLU A 83 1.43 -12.63 9.95
CA GLU A 83 1.74 -14.02 10.22
C GLU A 83 2.94 -14.48 9.38
N VAL A 84 4.07 -14.74 10.02
CA VAL A 84 5.29 -15.19 9.35
C VAL A 84 5.59 -16.64 9.73
N LYS A 85 5.76 -17.49 8.73
CA LYS A 85 6.20 -18.89 8.92
C LYS A 85 7.69 -18.93 9.16
N GLN A 86 8.11 -19.23 10.40
CA GLN A 86 9.51 -19.31 10.79
C GLN A 86 9.96 -20.76 10.97
N LYS A 87 11.08 -21.16 10.34
CA LYS A 87 11.69 -22.49 10.56
C LYS A 87 12.12 -22.63 12.02
N ILE A 88 11.76 -23.75 12.63
CA ILE A 88 12.13 -24.06 14.02
C ILE A 88 13.52 -24.69 14.02
N THR A 89 14.44 -24.05 14.71
CA THR A 89 15.81 -24.56 14.86
C THR A 89 15.86 -25.84 15.70
N PRO A 90 16.87 -26.70 15.51
CA PRO A 90 17.03 -27.91 16.34
C PRO A 90 17.06 -27.61 17.84
N LYS A 91 17.66 -26.48 18.25
CA LYS A 91 17.72 -26.05 19.66
C LYS A 91 16.33 -25.71 20.21
N GLN A 92 15.48 -25.04 19.42
CA GLN A 92 14.11 -24.73 19.81
C GLN A 92 13.24 -25.98 19.91
N ARG A 93 13.47 -27.01 19.05
CA ARG A 93 12.79 -28.31 19.15
C ARG A 93 13.20 -29.09 20.41
N ALA A 94 14.48 -29.04 20.74
CA ALA A 94 14.98 -29.69 21.97
C ALA A 94 14.35 -29.04 23.21
N ALA A 95 14.29 -27.69 23.27
CA ALA A 95 13.67 -26.97 24.37
C ALA A 95 12.15 -27.25 24.49
N ALA A 96 11.44 -27.39 23.37
CA ALA A 96 10.02 -27.77 23.35
C ALA A 96 9.76 -29.19 23.85
N LYS A 97 10.70 -30.13 23.62
CA LYS A 97 10.63 -31.50 24.13
C LYS A 97 10.92 -31.59 25.63
N SER A 98 11.80 -30.73 26.16
CA SER A 98 12.19 -30.75 27.59
C SER A 98 11.24 -29.97 28.49
N GLY A 99 10.21 -29.30 27.96
CA GLY A 99 9.25 -28.49 28.74
C GLY A 99 9.87 -27.26 29.42
N THR A 100 11.15 -26.96 29.18
CA THR A 100 11.91 -25.88 29.84
C THR A 100 11.84 -24.52 29.14
N GLY A 101 11.00 -24.39 28.14
CA GLY A 101 10.82 -23.11 27.38
C GLY A 101 10.08 -22.06 28.18
N ARG A 102 10.78 -21.34 29.09
CA ARG A 102 10.23 -20.16 29.77
C ARG A 102 10.09 -19.00 28.74
N ALA A 103 8.87 -18.56 28.52
CA ALA A 103 8.61 -17.39 27.68
C ALA A 103 9.38 -16.16 28.22
N LYS A 104 10.16 -15.48 27.41
CA LYS A 104 10.80 -14.22 27.78
C LYS A 104 9.72 -13.14 27.88
N LYS A 105 9.76 -12.36 28.97
CA LYS A 105 8.85 -11.23 29.22
C LYS A 105 8.96 -10.24 28.05
N GLY A 106 7.86 -10.05 27.30
CA GLY A 106 7.82 -9.14 26.13
C GLY A 106 7.59 -9.83 24.77
N GLU A 107 7.49 -11.15 24.73
CA GLU A 107 7.16 -11.88 23.49
C GLU A 107 5.64 -11.99 23.33
N LEU A 108 5.09 -11.26 22.37
CA LEU A 108 3.65 -11.27 22.04
C LEU A 108 3.22 -12.69 21.68
N LEU A 109 2.18 -13.18 22.39
CA LEU A 109 1.44 -14.43 22.22
C LEU A 109 2.08 -15.50 21.30
N LYS A 110 2.91 -16.35 21.87
CA LYS A 110 3.40 -17.55 21.16
C LYS A 110 2.41 -18.70 21.32
N ALA A 111 1.83 -19.14 20.22
CA ALA A 111 1.13 -20.41 20.19
C ALA A 111 2.10 -21.56 20.60
N PRO A 112 1.65 -22.55 21.39
CA PRO A 112 2.51 -23.65 21.84
C PRO A 112 3.04 -24.43 20.63
N VAL A 113 4.37 -24.51 20.50
CA VAL A 113 5.03 -25.23 19.40
C VAL A 113 4.93 -26.73 19.63
N LYS A 114 4.28 -27.46 18.73
CA LYS A 114 4.28 -28.94 18.76
C LYS A 114 5.72 -29.44 18.58
N ALA A 115 6.18 -30.39 19.42
CA ALA A 115 7.54 -30.90 19.40
C ALA A 115 8.00 -31.49 18.05
N THR A 116 7.07 -31.88 17.18
CA THR A 116 7.31 -32.43 15.84
C THR A 116 7.28 -31.36 14.74
N ALA A 117 6.81 -30.12 15.03
CA ALA A 117 6.68 -29.10 14.03
C ALA A 117 8.05 -28.67 13.46
N ARG A 118 8.12 -28.50 12.15
CA ARG A 118 9.30 -27.95 11.45
C ARG A 118 9.23 -26.45 11.26
N VAL A 119 8.01 -25.90 11.32
CA VAL A 119 7.68 -24.50 11.11
C VAL A 119 6.73 -24.04 12.22
N LYS A 120 6.87 -22.84 12.67
CA LYS A 120 5.94 -22.16 13.58
C LYS A 120 5.45 -20.86 12.92
N THR A 121 4.20 -20.53 13.14
CA THR A 121 3.67 -19.20 12.82
C THR A 121 4.03 -18.23 13.95
N VAL A 122 4.52 -17.04 13.60
CA VAL A 122 4.89 -15.99 14.53
C VAL A 122 4.23 -14.71 14.06
N LEU A 123 3.52 -14.00 14.94
CA LEU A 123 3.02 -12.66 14.66
C LEU A 123 4.19 -11.67 14.71
N ARG A 124 4.31 -10.87 13.68
CA ARG A 124 5.27 -9.78 13.56
C ARG A 124 4.54 -8.44 13.48
N PRO A 125 5.15 -7.35 13.97
CA PRO A 125 4.63 -6.01 13.72
C PRO A 125 4.47 -5.75 12.21
N PRO A 126 3.56 -4.85 11.82
CA PRO A 126 3.46 -4.41 10.43
C PRO A 126 4.77 -3.78 9.95
N ILE A 127 5.01 -3.84 8.65
CA ILE A 127 6.01 -3.01 7.98
C ILE A 127 5.26 -1.80 7.44
N TRP A 128 5.60 -0.61 7.95
CA TRP A 128 4.89 0.63 7.60
C TRP A 128 5.00 1.02 6.12
N THR A 129 6.04 0.57 5.43
CA THR A 129 6.20 0.75 3.98
C THR A 129 5.38 -0.24 3.17
N GLY A 130 4.84 -1.31 3.78
CA GLY A 130 3.96 -2.25 3.10
C GLY A 130 2.55 -1.70 2.96
N HIS A 131 1.88 -2.05 1.87
CA HIS A 131 0.50 -1.65 1.61
C HIS A 131 -0.47 -2.43 2.49
N ALA A 132 -1.49 -1.75 3.04
CA ALA A 132 -2.60 -2.36 3.74
C ALA A 132 -3.47 -3.18 2.77
N ASP A 133 -4.25 -4.11 3.33
CA ASP A 133 -5.21 -4.87 2.53
C ASP A 133 -6.31 -3.95 1.99
N PHE A 134 -6.76 -3.00 2.80
CA PHE A 134 -7.80 -2.03 2.44
C PHE A 134 -7.31 -0.58 2.58
N THR A 135 -7.83 0.29 1.73
CA THR A 135 -7.58 1.74 1.81
C THR A 135 -8.31 2.33 3.01
N ASN A 136 -7.60 3.09 3.85
CA ASN A 136 -8.18 3.82 4.97
C ASN A 136 -9.01 5.01 4.44
N PRO A 137 -10.34 5.05 4.66
CA PRO A 137 -11.19 6.10 4.10
C PRO A 137 -10.91 7.48 4.66
N PHE A 138 -10.45 7.59 5.90
CA PHE A 138 -10.14 8.89 6.52
C PHE A 138 -8.85 9.49 5.96
N GLU A 139 -7.84 8.65 5.75
CA GLU A 139 -6.58 9.04 5.13
C GLU A 139 -6.80 9.45 3.68
N PHE A 140 -7.53 8.64 2.91
CA PHE A 140 -7.91 8.94 1.54
C PHE A 140 -8.70 10.25 1.43
N ALA A 141 -9.71 10.45 2.29
CA ALA A 141 -10.49 11.69 2.28
C ALA A 141 -9.65 12.91 2.64
N THR A 142 -8.72 12.78 3.58
CA THR A 142 -7.80 13.87 3.95
C THR A 142 -6.91 14.25 2.76
N PHE A 143 -6.33 13.26 2.09
CA PHE A 143 -5.54 13.47 0.88
C PHE A 143 -6.37 14.13 -0.23
N MET A 144 -7.58 13.64 -0.51
CA MET A 144 -8.43 14.18 -1.56
C MET A 144 -8.89 15.63 -1.28
N ARG A 145 -9.08 16.01 -0.02
CA ARG A 145 -9.36 17.41 0.35
C ARG A 145 -8.15 18.29 0.17
N MET A 146 -6.96 17.81 0.56
CA MET A 146 -5.69 18.51 0.31
C MET A 146 -5.47 18.72 -1.19
N ALA A 147 -5.84 17.75 -2.02
CA ALA A 147 -5.75 17.79 -3.49
C ALA A 147 -6.97 18.43 -4.18
N GLU A 148 -7.77 19.23 -3.46
CA GLU A 148 -8.92 19.89 -4.05
C GLU A 148 -8.52 20.83 -5.20
N GLY A 149 -9.31 20.79 -6.28
CA GLY A 149 -9.05 21.56 -7.51
C GLY A 149 -8.07 20.89 -8.48
N LEU A 150 -7.37 19.83 -8.11
CA LEU A 150 -6.49 19.09 -9.00
C LEU A 150 -7.26 17.95 -9.69
N ALA A 151 -6.94 17.73 -10.97
CA ALA A 151 -7.60 16.72 -11.81
C ALA A 151 -6.64 15.57 -12.13
N PHE A 152 -6.93 14.37 -11.60
CA PHE A 152 -6.15 13.15 -11.81
C PHE A 152 -7.02 11.91 -11.58
N ASP A 153 -6.55 10.76 -12.06
CA ASP A 153 -7.09 9.46 -11.72
C ASP A 153 -6.29 8.85 -10.55
N VAL A 154 -6.97 8.11 -9.70
CA VAL A 154 -6.35 7.42 -8.56
C VAL A 154 -6.33 5.92 -8.83
N MET A 155 -5.15 5.31 -8.81
CA MET A 155 -4.97 3.87 -8.79
C MET A 155 -4.75 3.44 -7.34
N LEU A 156 -5.68 2.63 -6.82
CA LEU A 156 -5.56 2.08 -5.47
C LEU A 156 -4.66 0.85 -5.49
N GLU A 157 -3.71 0.80 -4.57
CA GLU A 157 -2.76 -0.30 -4.44
C GLU A 157 -2.96 -1.10 -3.14
N GLY A 158 -4.20 -1.23 -2.70
CA GLY A 158 -4.56 -2.14 -1.61
C GLY A 158 -4.30 -3.60 -1.99
N LYS A 159 -3.79 -4.41 -1.07
CA LYS A 159 -3.50 -5.83 -1.33
C LYS A 159 -4.75 -6.65 -1.65
N SER A 160 -5.91 -6.26 -1.14
CA SER A 160 -7.21 -6.84 -1.51
C SER A 160 -7.72 -6.38 -2.89
N LYS A 161 -6.90 -5.68 -3.69
CA LYS A 161 -7.18 -5.33 -5.09
C LYS A 161 -8.54 -4.61 -5.25
N ASP A 162 -9.44 -5.19 -6.07
CA ASP A 162 -10.79 -4.67 -6.32
C ASP A 162 -11.68 -4.64 -5.06
N LEU A 163 -11.50 -5.57 -4.13
CA LEU A 163 -12.21 -5.55 -2.84
C LEU A 163 -11.89 -4.29 -2.03
N SER A 164 -10.65 -3.76 -2.12
CA SER A 164 -10.29 -2.49 -1.48
C SER A 164 -11.10 -1.33 -2.06
N LEU A 165 -11.33 -1.29 -3.37
CA LEU A 165 -12.17 -0.28 -4.01
C LEU A 165 -13.66 -0.44 -3.64
N LEU A 166 -14.16 -1.67 -3.67
CA LEU A 166 -15.55 -1.98 -3.32
C LEU A 166 -15.86 -1.56 -1.89
N ARG A 167 -14.91 -1.77 -0.97
CA ARG A 167 -15.04 -1.33 0.43
C ARG A 167 -14.91 0.19 0.59
N LEU A 168 -13.99 0.82 -0.12
CA LEU A 168 -13.75 2.25 0.00
C LEU A 168 -14.99 3.08 -0.41
N ARG A 169 -15.75 2.64 -1.41
CA ARG A 169 -16.92 3.37 -1.92
C ARG A 169 -18.00 3.63 -0.85
N PRO A 170 -18.56 2.61 -0.15
CA PRO A 170 -19.53 2.83 0.92
C PRO A 170 -18.93 3.59 2.12
N ASP A 171 -17.65 3.35 2.44
CA ASP A 171 -16.97 4.06 3.52
C ASP A 171 -16.84 5.56 3.21
N LEU A 172 -16.53 5.94 1.98
CA LEU A 172 -16.53 7.35 1.57
C LEU A 172 -17.92 7.97 1.65
N LEU A 173 -18.94 7.27 1.18
CA LEU A 173 -20.31 7.79 1.29
C LEU A 173 -20.72 8.05 2.75
N ARG A 174 -20.31 7.17 3.65
CA ARG A 174 -20.61 7.26 5.08
C ARG A 174 -19.79 8.33 5.81
N PHE A 175 -18.47 8.41 5.56
CA PHE A 175 -17.55 9.18 6.39
C PHE A 175 -17.05 10.47 5.73
N ALA A 176 -17.13 10.57 4.39
CA ALA A 176 -16.63 11.69 3.61
C ALA A 176 -17.50 11.92 2.37
N PRO A 177 -18.80 12.29 2.53
CA PRO A 177 -19.75 12.43 1.43
C PRO A 177 -19.33 13.52 0.42
N ASP A 178 -18.60 14.54 0.85
CA ASP A 178 -17.98 15.56 0.00
C ASP A 178 -16.98 14.95 -0.99
N VAL A 179 -16.15 14.04 -0.52
CA VAL A 179 -15.18 13.31 -1.36
C VAL A 179 -15.91 12.28 -2.23
N ALA A 180 -16.87 11.54 -1.67
CA ALA A 180 -17.68 10.59 -2.44
C ALA A 180 -18.34 11.23 -3.67
N ALA A 181 -18.89 12.43 -3.49
CA ALA A 181 -19.52 13.18 -4.58
C ALA A 181 -18.56 13.50 -5.75
N ARG A 182 -17.27 13.74 -5.48
CA ARG A 182 -16.25 13.98 -6.52
C ARG A 182 -16.04 12.77 -7.43
N PHE A 183 -16.32 11.57 -6.94
CA PHE A 183 -16.25 10.30 -7.68
C PHE A 183 -17.61 9.82 -8.21
N GLY A 184 -18.67 10.65 -8.10
CA GLY A 184 -20.01 10.29 -8.51
C GLY A 184 -20.69 9.25 -7.62
N ILE A 185 -20.17 9.02 -6.42
CA ILE A 185 -20.74 8.09 -5.43
C ILE A 185 -21.80 8.86 -4.63
N THR A 186 -23.07 8.76 -5.04
CA THR A 186 -24.17 9.58 -4.49
C THR A 186 -25.20 8.80 -3.69
N ASN A 187 -25.21 7.48 -3.78
CA ASN A 187 -26.16 6.62 -3.09
C ASN A 187 -25.56 5.24 -2.80
N ALA A 188 -26.20 4.50 -1.89
CA ALA A 188 -25.83 3.15 -1.52
C ALA A 188 -26.40 2.05 -2.46
N ALA A 189 -27.13 2.42 -3.52
CA ALA A 189 -27.65 1.44 -4.47
C ALA A 189 -26.49 0.72 -5.19
N GLY A 190 -26.48 -0.58 -5.10
CA GLY A 190 -25.41 -1.46 -5.63
C GLY A 190 -24.39 -1.93 -4.59
N PHE A 191 -24.37 -1.37 -3.37
CA PHE A 191 -23.40 -1.80 -2.35
C PHE A 191 -23.75 -3.14 -1.70
N ALA A 192 -25.00 -3.60 -1.76
CA ALA A 192 -25.37 -4.91 -1.24
C ALA A 192 -24.70 -6.05 -1.99
N GLU A 193 -24.52 -5.91 -3.32
CA GLU A 193 -23.75 -6.86 -4.12
C GLU A 193 -22.23 -6.77 -3.82
N ASP A 194 -21.75 -5.57 -3.55
CA ASP A 194 -20.35 -5.33 -3.18
C ASP A 194 -20.06 -5.91 -1.78
N GLU A 195 -20.98 -5.81 -0.82
CA GLU A 195 -20.86 -6.41 0.53
C GLU A 195 -20.84 -7.94 0.46
N ALA A 196 -21.71 -8.56 -0.36
CA ALA A 196 -21.69 -10.00 -0.56
C ALA A 196 -20.33 -10.48 -1.16
N ARG A 197 -19.79 -9.75 -2.11
CA ARG A 197 -18.44 -10.03 -2.68
C ARG A 197 -17.32 -9.87 -1.68
N LEU A 198 -17.42 -8.91 -0.75
CA LEU A 198 -16.45 -8.73 0.33
C LEU A 198 -16.48 -9.91 1.31
N GLU A 199 -17.67 -10.44 1.63
CA GLU A 199 -17.80 -11.60 2.49
C GLU A 199 -17.27 -12.88 1.84
N GLU A 200 -17.49 -13.08 0.52
CA GLU A 200 -16.97 -14.22 -0.22
C GLU A 200 -15.44 -14.14 -0.48
N GLY A 201 -14.88 -12.93 -0.62
CA GLY A 201 -13.49 -12.73 -1.03
C GLY A 201 -12.46 -12.75 0.11
N VAL A 202 -12.88 -12.66 1.37
CA VAL A 202 -11.97 -12.64 2.53
C VAL A 202 -11.26 -13.98 2.76
N ASP A 203 -11.80 -15.08 2.21
CA ASP A 203 -11.22 -16.43 2.36
C ASP A 203 -10.28 -16.84 1.22
N ALA A 204 -10.08 -16.03 0.17
CA ALA A 204 -9.65 -16.55 -1.11
C ALA A 204 -8.14 -16.49 -1.43
N ASP A 205 -7.31 -15.60 -0.88
CA ASP A 205 -5.91 -15.53 -1.33
C ASP A 205 -4.94 -15.09 -0.23
N ASP A 206 -4.58 -16.00 0.68
CA ASP A 206 -3.36 -15.89 1.49
C ASP A 206 -2.16 -16.37 0.65
N GLU A 207 -1.75 -15.60 -0.35
CA GLU A 207 -0.41 -15.79 -0.90
C GLU A 207 0.60 -15.39 0.18
N PRO A 208 1.50 -16.29 0.59
CA PRO A 208 2.48 -15.97 1.63
C PRO A 208 3.41 -14.87 1.10
N ASP A 209 3.50 -13.75 1.83
CA ASP A 209 4.54 -12.75 1.64
C ASP A 209 5.89 -13.49 1.59
N VAL A 210 6.48 -13.59 0.42
CA VAL A 210 7.85 -14.08 0.26
C VAL A 210 8.74 -12.96 0.80
N ASP A 211 9.26 -13.20 2.00
CA ASP A 211 10.29 -12.36 2.61
C ASP A 211 11.51 -12.41 1.68
N GLU A 212 11.62 -11.45 0.74
CA GLU A 212 12.83 -11.23 -0.05
C GLU A 212 13.88 -10.72 0.92
N GLY A 213 14.69 -11.68 1.36
CA GLY A 213 15.62 -11.56 2.45
C GLY A 213 16.57 -10.38 2.33
N GLU A 214 16.84 -9.81 3.50
CA GLU A 214 17.98 -8.98 3.80
C GLU A 214 19.25 -9.56 3.13
N ALA A 215 19.80 -8.81 2.19
CA ALA A 215 21.16 -8.92 1.71
C ALA A 215 21.99 -7.76 2.27
#